data_616d5c40dc6b17d651b64d28255769e4
#
_entry.id   616d5c40dc6b17d651b64d28255769e4
#
_cell.length_a   1.000
_cell.length_b   1.000
_cell.length_c   1.000
_cell.angle_alpha   90.00
_cell.angle_beta   90.00
_cell.angle_gamma   90.00
#
_symmetry.space_group_name_H-M   'P 1'
#
loop_
_entity.id
_entity.type
_entity.pdbx_description
1 polymer ?
#
loop_
_entity_poly.entity_id
_entity_poly.type
_entity_poly.pdbx_seq_one_letter_code
_entity_poly.pdbx_strand_id
1 'polypeptide(L)'
;MKRQSAIGLALLLALGLGRSCLAAESQRTVAVHAGLLFDGKSDRLASNQVIVIQGDRIAEVGSAGSVRIPSGAQDVDLSSATVLPGLIEGHNHMFKIGDYPGTGSDAAVPAIIQPGTPFSAGYLTLLAAKNAKLDLESGFTTTRDLSSGSTLDVDLRNAINEGIVPGPRMVITTEGMRGSTVGPRYFHLVDSPWEGRKQVRIQLKNGADFIKILLLSISTGGPSMTLEEQHAIVDEAHRQGVRVACTARAGIAVRQSIEAGCDSLELAIDIDPESTRTIVEKGMFMTFGRCRYWRRGSQSRSP
;
A
#
# COMPACT_ATOMS: atom_id res chain seq x y z
N MET A 1 -22.81 -74.82 26.43
CA MET A 1 -21.46 -75.29 26.73
C MET A 1 -20.49 -74.68 25.71
N LYS A 2 -19.76 -73.62 26.14
CA LYS A 2 -18.29 -73.49 26.19
C LYS A 2 -17.59 -73.68 24.81
N ARG A 3 -17.08 -72.64 24.18
CA ARG A 3 -15.80 -71.99 24.46
C ARG A 3 -15.73 -70.64 23.66
N GLN A 4 -15.62 -69.54 24.34
CA GLN A 4 -15.10 -68.28 23.81
C GLN A 4 -13.59 -68.41 23.96
N SER A 5 -12.88 -68.11 22.88
CA SER A 5 -11.43 -68.01 22.85
C SER A 5 -11.02 -66.60 22.50
N ALA A 6 -10.21 -66.06 23.34
CA ALA A 6 -9.59 -64.74 23.30
C ALA A 6 -8.62 -64.66 22.09
N ILE A 7 -8.93 -63.77 21.13
CA ILE A 7 -7.97 -63.21 20.18
C ILE A 7 -8.40 -61.75 20.01
N GLY A 8 -7.82 -60.89 20.77
CA GLY A 8 -8.22 -59.48 20.73
C GLY A 8 -7.33 -58.59 21.58
N LEU A 9 -6.01 -58.71 21.47
CA LEU A 9 -5.13 -57.78 22.18
C LEU A 9 -3.70 -57.76 21.60
N ALA A 10 -3.53 -57.45 20.35
CA ALA A 10 -2.18 -57.23 19.76
C ALA A 10 -2.15 -56.32 18.55
N LEU A 11 -3.08 -55.35 18.42
CA LEU A 11 -3.07 -54.40 17.28
C LEU A 11 -3.24 -52.92 17.68
N LEU A 12 -2.73 -52.53 18.84
CA LEU A 12 -2.86 -51.14 19.34
C LEU A 12 -1.53 -50.55 19.83
N LEU A 13 -0.40 -50.92 19.27
CA LEU A 13 0.91 -50.40 19.70
C LEU A 13 1.88 -50.08 18.55
N ALA A 14 1.38 -49.67 17.37
CA ALA A 14 2.24 -49.24 16.24
C ALA A 14 1.81 -47.91 15.61
N LEU A 15 1.08 -47.06 16.32
CA LEU A 15 0.65 -45.72 15.84
C LEU A 15 1.20 -44.58 16.71
N GLY A 16 2.39 -44.71 17.19
CA GLY A 16 3.06 -43.67 17.94
C GLY A 16 4.52 -43.59 17.50
N LEU A 17 4.87 -42.52 16.82
CA LEU A 17 6.23 -41.96 16.59
C LEU A 17 6.54 -41.68 15.11
N GLY A 18 5.56 -41.24 14.36
CA GLY A 18 5.81 -40.42 13.17
C GLY A 18 5.83 -38.92 13.54
N ARG A 19 6.70 -38.49 14.45
CA ARG A 19 7.09 -37.06 14.52
C ARG A 19 7.86 -36.79 13.25
N SER A 20 7.15 -36.30 12.23
CA SER A 20 7.79 -35.60 11.12
C SER A 20 8.63 -34.47 11.75
N CYS A 21 9.92 -34.70 11.82
CA CYS A 21 10.91 -33.67 12.01
C CYS A 21 10.81 -32.83 10.74
N LEU A 22 9.91 -31.84 10.74
CA LEU A 22 10.03 -30.70 9.83
C LEU A 22 11.40 -30.13 10.17
N ALA A 23 12.39 -30.46 9.34
CA ALA A 23 13.67 -29.80 9.37
C ALA A 23 13.36 -28.31 9.32
N ALA A 24 13.64 -27.59 10.40
CA ALA A 24 13.56 -26.14 10.39
C ALA A 24 14.46 -25.71 9.24
N GLU A 25 13.85 -25.18 8.18
CA GLU A 25 14.56 -24.62 7.06
C GLU A 25 15.53 -23.61 7.68
N SER A 26 16.83 -23.86 7.54
CA SER A 26 17.84 -23.02 8.19
C SER A 26 17.63 -21.61 7.65
N GLN A 27 17.16 -20.70 8.49
CA GLN A 27 16.87 -19.33 8.08
C GLN A 27 18.16 -18.75 7.46
N ARG A 28 18.08 -18.39 6.17
CA ARG A 28 19.19 -17.79 5.44
C ARG A 28 19.68 -16.59 6.23
N THR A 29 20.96 -16.57 6.55
CA THR A 29 21.61 -15.45 7.22
C THR A 29 22.42 -14.65 6.19
N VAL A 30 22.27 -13.34 6.21
CA VAL A 30 22.98 -12.41 5.34
C VAL A 30 23.68 -11.36 6.21
N ALA A 31 24.95 -11.07 5.93
CA ALA A 31 25.71 -9.97 6.52
C ALA A 31 25.96 -8.90 5.44
N VAL A 32 25.42 -7.70 5.65
CA VAL A 32 25.62 -6.57 4.74
C VAL A 32 26.67 -5.64 5.34
N HIS A 33 27.80 -5.46 4.65
CA HIS A 33 28.86 -4.53 5.01
C HIS A 33 28.59 -3.18 4.36
N ALA A 34 28.23 -2.17 5.15
CA ALA A 34 27.88 -0.82 4.67
C ALA A 34 29.03 0.15 4.92
N GLY A 35 29.51 0.84 3.88
CA GLY A 35 30.50 1.91 4.03
C GLY A 35 29.94 3.07 4.86
N LEU A 36 28.72 3.49 4.54
CA LEU A 36 27.90 4.41 5.32
C LEU A 36 26.51 3.83 5.53
N LEU A 37 25.92 4.07 6.70
CA LEU A 37 24.57 3.66 7.04
C LEU A 37 23.75 4.87 7.51
N PHE A 38 22.60 5.08 6.88
CA PHE A 38 21.53 5.94 7.37
C PHE A 38 20.49 5.08 8.06
N ASP A 39 20.22 5.32 9.34
CA ASP A 39 19.31 4.49 10.14
C ASP A 39 17.84 4.96 10.11
N GLY A 40 17.54 6.07 9.42
CA GLY A 40 16.22 6.68 9.36
C GLY A 40 15.76 7.36 10.65
N LYS A 41 16.61 7.46 11.67
CA LYS A 41 16.29 8.04 12.99
C LYS A 41 17.17 9.24 13.33
N SER A 42 18.46 9.13 13.03
CA SER A 42 19.42 10.20 13.29
C SER A 42 19.64 11.03 12.02
N ASP A 43 20.17 12.24 12.18
CA ASP A 43 20.63 13.11 11.10
C ASP A 43 22.07 12.82 10.66
N ARG A 44 22.70 11.77 11.18
CA ARG A 44 24.09 11.39 10.94
C ARG A 44 24.20 10.04 10.25
N LEU A 45 25.20 9.94 9.39
CA LEU A 45 25.60 8.67 8.79
C LEU A 45 26.59 7.96 9.70
N ALA A 46 26.35 6.69 10.01
CA ALA A 46 27.29 5.84 10.69
C ALA A 46 28.22 5.17 9.66
N SER A 47 29.54 5.25 9.87
CA SER A 47 30.53 4.64 8.97
C SER A 47 30.88 3.21 9.38
N ASN A 48 31.25 2.39 8.39
CA ASN A 48 31.79 1.03 8.58
C ASN A 48 30.87 0.16 9.46
N GLN A 49 29.61 -0.02 8.99
CA GLN A 49 28.57 -0.77 9.71
C GLN A 49 28.36 -2.15 9.10
N VAL A 50 27.94 -3.10 9.95
CA VAL A 50 27.45 -4.41 9.52
C VAL A 50 26.01 -4.58 9.95
N ILE A 51 25.19 -5.08 9.04
CA ILE A 51 23.78 -5.42 9.27
C ILE A 51 23.65 -6.93 9.10
N VAL A 52 23.28 -7.63 10.17
CA VAL A 52 23.01 -9.07 10.13
C VAL A 52 21.52 -9.28 9.98
N ILE A 53 21.13 -10.02 8.95
CA ILE A 53 19.75 -10.38 8.63
C ILE A 53 19.56 -11.88 8.79
N GLN A 54 18.55 -12.31 9.53
CA GLN A 54 18.16 -13.71 9.69
C GLN A 54 16.73 -13.90 9.17
N GLY A 55 16.59 -14.66 8.10
CA GLY A 55 15.32 -14.78 7.39
C GLY A 55 14.86 -13.41 6.86
N ASP A 56 13.74 -12.91 7.39
CA ASP A 56 13.11 -11.63 7.01
C ASP A 56 13.35 -10.50 8.05
N ARG A 57 14.24 -10.72 9.04
CA ARG A 57 14.45 -9.80 10.15
C ARG A 57 15.90 -9.32 10.26
N ILE A 58 16.05 -8.04 10.54
CA ILE A 58 17.34 -7.49 10.99
C ILE A 58 17.57 -7.99 12.42
N ALA A 59 18.61 -8.81 12.59
CA ALA A 59 18.97 -9.39 13.88
C ALA A 59 19.92 -8.48 14.68
N GLU A 60 20.87 -7.84 13.99
CA GLU A 60 21.87 -6.99 14.62
C GLU A 60 22.35 -5.90 13.65
N VAL A 61 22.65 -4.72 14.17
CA VAL A 61 23.29 -3.61 13.44
C VAL A 61 24.35 -2.99 14.36
N GLY A 62 25.54 -2.79 13.85
CA GLY A 62 26.62 -2.15 14.61
C GLY A 62 27.91 -1.98 13.81
N SER A 63 28.95 -1.47 14.44
CA SER A 63 30.25 -1.31 13.79
C SER A 63 30.87 -2.66 13.38
N ALA A 64 31.57 -2.70 12.27
CA ALA A 64 32.20 -3.92 11.73
C ALA A 64 33.13 -4.67 12.73
N GLY A 65 33.70 -3.95 13.69
CA GLY A 65 34.54 -4.57 14.75
C GLY A 65 33.76 -5.11 15.94
N SER A 66 32.43 -4.82 16.06
CA SER A 66 31.62 -5.21 17.23
C SER A 66 30.57 -6.27 16.92
N VAL A 67 30.05 -6.31 15.66
CA VAL A 67 29.02 -7.25 15.26
C VAL A 67 29.60 -8.64 15.02
N ARG A 68 28.99 -9.65 15.63
CA ARG A 68 29.34 -11.04 15.39
C ARG A 68 28.58 -11.60 14.20
N ILE A 69 29.27 -11.82 13.09
CA ILE A 69 28.72 -12.44 11.90
C ILE A 69 28.62 -13.96 12.14
N PRO A 70 27.42 -14.56 12.05
CA PRO A 70 27.24 -16.01 12.19
C PRO A 70 28.01 -16.79 11.11
N SER A 71 28.54 -17.94 11.46
CA SER A 71 29.19 -18.83 10.50
C SER A 71 28.22 -19.25 9.40
N GLY A 72 28.65 -19.19 8.13
CA GLY A 72 27.82 -19.51 6.98
C GLY A 72 26.87 -18.40 6.52
N ALA A 73 26.96 -17.21 7.10
CA ALA A 73 26.26 -16.04 6.56
C ALA A 73 26.73 -15.73 5.14
N GLN A 74 25.82 -15.34 4.28
CA GLN A 74 26.14 -14.80 2.97
C GLN A 74 26.62 -13.35 3.13
N ASP A 75 27.83 -13.04 2.70
CA ASP A 75 28.34 -11.68 2.71
C ASP A 75 27.84 -10.87 1.49
N VAL A 76 27.41 -9.64 1.77
CA VAL A 76 27.08 -8.62 0.77
C VAL A 76 27.97 -7.40 1.04
N ASP A 77 28.94 -7.18 0.17
CA ASP A 77 29.86 -6.05 0.29
C ASP A 77 29.29 -4.78 -0.35
N LEU A 78 28.91 -3.83 0.49
CA LEU A 78 28.51 -2.46 0.14
C LEU A 78 29.41 -1.45 0.86
N SER A 79 30.68 -1.80 1.10
CA SER A 79 31.66 -0.95 1.80
C SER A 79 31.97 0.37 1.08
N SER A 80 31.69 0.45 -0.22
CA SER A 80 31.80 1.69 -1.01
C SER A 80 30.47 2.46 -1.16
N ALA A 81 29.38 1.98 -0.55
CA ALA A 81 28.04 2.53 -0.72
C ALA A 81 27.46 3.07 0.59
N THR A 82 26.41 3.90 0.44
CA THR A 82 25.54 4.28 1.54
C THR A 82 24.30 3.37 1.54
N VAL A 83 24.10 2.66 2.63
CA VAL A 83 22.91 1.82 2.86
C VAL A 83 21.89 2.63 3.65
N LEU A 84 20.62 2.51 3.28
CA LEU A 84 19.48 3.16 3.94
C LEU A 84 18.30 2.20 4.01
N PRO A 85 17.32 2.43 4.92
CA PRO A 85 16.07 1.70 4.92
C PRO A 85 15.36 1.82 3.58
N GLY A 86 14.64 0.79 3.19
CA GLY A 86 13.82 0.84 1.98
C GLY A 86 12.85 2.01 2.01
N LEU A 87 12.70 2.69 0.88
CA LEU A 87 11.79 3.81 0.73
C LEU A 87 10.32 3.34 0.80
N ILE A 88 9.44 4.24 1.21
CA ILE A 88 8.00 4.02 1.26
C ILE A 88 7.32 4.98 0.30
N GLU A 89 6.63 4.44 -0.72
CA GLU A 89 5.76 5.25 -1.57
C GLU A 89 4.38 5.39 -0.91
N GLY A 90 4.07 6.61 -0.49
CA GLY A 90 2.86 6.90 0.28
C GLY A 90 1.59 7.07 -0.56
N HIS A 91 1.70 7.25 -1.89
CA HIS A 91 0.57 7.44 -2.78
C HIS A 91 0.87 6.92 -4.18
N ASN A 92 0.52 5.69 -4.43
CA ASN A 92 0.75 5.01 -5.70
C ASN A 92 -0.55 4.55 -6.37
N HIS A 93 -0.42 4.21 -7.63
CA HIS A 93 -1.43 3.55 -8.45
C HIS A 93 -0.76 2.51 -9.33
N MET A 94 -0.58 1.29 -8.82
CA MET A 94 0.14 0.19 -9.49
C MET A 94 -0.47 -0.19 -10.83
N PHE A 95 -1.78 -0.05 -10.95
CA PHE A 95 -2.54 -0.38 -12.15
C PHE A 95 -2.62 0.78 -13.15
N LYS A 96 -1.89 1.86 -12.91
CA LYS A 96 -1.83 3.00 -13.83
C LYS A 96 -0.98 2.65 -15.05
N ILE A 97 -1.56 2.83 -16.23
CA ILE A 97 -0.84 2.75 -17.49
C ILE A 97 -0.17 4.12 -17.67
N GLY A 98 1.17 4.16 -17.66
CA GLY A 98 1.92 5.36 -18.04
C GLY A 98 1.65 5.74 -19.50
N ASP A 99 2.32 6.71 -20.04
CA ASP A 99 2.17 7.31 -21.38
C ASP A 99 1.72 6.32 -22.50
N TYR A 100 0.47 5.84 -22.42
CA TYR A 100 -0.08 5.03 -23.50
C TYR A 100 -0.50 5.96 -24.65
N PRO A 101 -0.07 5.69 -25.89
CA PRO A 101 -0.40 6.53 -27.02
C PRO A 101 -1.92 6.71 -27.17
N GLY A 102 -2.39 7.95 -27.18
CA GLY A 102 -3.81 8.29 -27.33
C GLY A 102 -4.59 8.56 -26.04
N THR A 103 -3.99 8.36 -24.85
CA THR A 103 -4.70 8.62 -23.58
C THR A 103 -4.40 10.01 -22.99
N GLY A 104 -3.43 10.75 -23.54
CA GLY A 104 -2.91 11.98 -22.93
C GLY A 104 -2.18 11.69 -21.62
N SER A 105 -1.19 12.51 -21.29
CA SER A 105 -0.34 12.33 -20.10
C SER A 105 -1.06 12.37 -18.74
N ASP A 106 -2.35 12.70 -18.74
CA ASP A 106 -3.17 12.87 -17.54
C ASP A 106 -4.28 11.82 -17.39
N ALA A 107 -4.45 10.97 -18.40
CA ALA A 107 -5.33 9.83 -18.28
C ALA A 107 -4.59 8.75 -17.49
N ALA A 108 -4.77 8.74 -16.17
CA ALA A 108 -4.78 7.49 -15.46
C ALA A 108 -5.82 6.64 -16.20
N VAL A 109 -5.39 5.78 -17.14
CA VAL A 109 -6.30 4.77 -17.65
C VAL A 109 -6.56 3.87 -16.47
N PRO A 110 -7.76 3.95 -15.90
CA PRO A 110 -8.10 3.11 -14.78
C PRO A 110 -8.03 1.69 -15.26
N ALA A 111 -7.40 0.87 -14.47
CA ALA A 111 -7.40 -0.56 -14.60
C ALA A 111 -8.81 -1.15 -14.38
N ILE A 112 -9.83 -0.56 -15.00
CA ILE A 112 -11.19 -1.05 -14.86
C ILE A 112 -11.53 -1.85 -16.08
N ILE A 113 -11.87 -3.08 -15.78
CA ILE A 113 -12.56 -3.94 -16.70
C ILE A 113 -13.98 -3.37 -16.87
N GLN A 114 -14.09 -2.37 -17.72
CA GLN A 114 -15.40 -1.91 -18.19
C GLN A 114 -15.66 -2.46 -19.58
N PRO A 115 -16.93 -2.71 -19.94
CA PRO A 115 -17.29 -2.95 -21.32
C PRO A 115 -16.71 -1.83 -22.22
N GLY A 116 -15.87 -2.19 -23.19
CA GLY A 116 -15.22 -1.22 -24.08
C GLY A 116 -13.80 -0.80 -23.68
N THR A 117 -13.23 -1.25 -22.55
CA THR A 117 -11.78 -1.08 -22.31
C THR A 117 -10.99 -2.07 -23.16
N PRO A 118 -9.88 -1.65 -23.79
CA PRO A 118 -9.08 -2.53 -24.63
C PRO A 118 -8.23 -3.54 -23.82
N PHE A 119 -8.30 -3.50 -22.49
CA PHE A 119 -7.42 -4.28 -21.62
C PHE A 119 -8.19 -5.29 -20.78
N SER A 120 -7.72 -6.53 -20.77
CA SER A 120 -8.24 -7.57 -19.89
C SER A 120 -7.67 -7.42 -18.46
N ALA A 121 -8.35 -8.02 -17.46
CA ALA A 121 -7.84 -8.12 -16.08
C ALA A 121 -6.43 -8.73 -16.03
N GLY A 122 -6.21 -9.81 -16.79
CA GLY A 122 -4.92 -10.47 -16.86
C GLY A 122 -3.82 -9.54 -17.37
N TYR A 123 -4.07 -8.79 -18.44
CA TYR A 123 -3.10 -7.82 -18.95
C TYR A 123 -2.77 -6.74 -17.91
N LEU A 124 -3.78 -6.19 -17.24
CA LEU A 124 -3.60 -5.15 -16.24
C LEU A 124 -2.84 -5.65 -15.03
N THR A 125 -3.08 -6.90 -14.59
CA THR A 125 -2.34 -7.53 -13.49
C THR A 125 -0.87 -7.75 -13.86
N LEU A 126 -0.58 -8.20 -15.09
CA LEU A 126 0.81 -8.35 -15.57
C LEU A 126 1.52 -6.99 -15.66
N LEU A 127 0.82 -5.96 -16.10
CA LEU A 127 1.38 -4.60 -16.13
C LEU A 127 1.65 -4.08 -14.71
N ALA A 128 0.75 -4.30 -13.78
CA ALA A 128 0.92 -3.91 -12.38
C ALA A 128 2.07 -4.69 -11.72
N ALA A 129 2.26 -5.97 -12.02
CA ALA A 129 3.41 -6.74 -11.59
C ALA A 129 4.74 -6.17 -12.13
N LYS A 130 4.77 -5.71 -13.39
CA LYS A 130 5.92 -4.98 -13.94
C LYS A 130 6.18 -3.68 -13.16
N ASN A 131 5.13 -2.90 -12.87
CA ASN A 131 5.26 -1.65 -12.12
C ASN A 131 5.77 -1.91 -10.70
N ALA A 132 5.24 -2.94 -10.02
CA ALA A 132 5.69 -3.34 -8.69
C ALA A 132 7.18 -3.74 -8.66
N LYS A 133 7.65 -4.47 -9.68
CA LYS A 133 9.07 -4.78 -9.84
C LYS A 133 9.92 -3.52 -10.02
N LEU A 134 9.47 -2.57 -10.84
CA LEU A 134 10.18 -1.30 -11.06
C LEU A 134 10.25 -0.45 -9.78
N ASP A 135 9.18 -0.40 -8.98
CA ASP A 135 9.18 0.28 -7.70
C ASP A 135 10.22 -0.34 -6.75
N LEU A 136 10.22 -1.67 -6.62
CA LEU A 136 11.19 -2.38 -5.78
C LEU A 136 12.63 -2.13 -6.24
N GLU A 137 12.92 -2.21 -7.55
CA GLU A 137 14.25 -1.94 -8.12
C GLU A 137 14.67 -0.47 -7.98
N SER A 138 13.70 0.44 -7.81
CA SER A 138 13.96 1.85 -7.51
C SER A 138 14.19 2.15 -6.02
N GLY A 139 14.16 1.10 -5.18
CA GLY A 139 14.40 1.20 -3.73
C GLY A 139 13.15 1.36 -2.87
N PHE A 140 11.95 1.34 -3.46
CA PHE A 140 10.71 1.35 -2.70
C PHE A 140 10.35 -0.06 -2.25
N THR A 141 10.49 -0.34 -0.96
CA THR A 141 10.19 -1.65 -0.37
C THR A 141 8.79 -1.77 0.20
N THR A 142 8.08 -0.65 0.30
CA THR A 142 6.66 -0.58 0.70
C THR A 142 5.95 0.44 -0.17
N THR A 143 4.73 0.14 -0.56
CA THR A 143 3.88 1.04 -1.33
C THR A 143 2.46 1.04 -0.79
N ARG A 144 1.83 2.22 -0.79
CA ARG A 144 0.42 2.40 -0.51
C ARG A 144 -0.32 2.66 -1.82
N ASP A 145 -1.09 1.67 -2.28
CA ASP A 145 -1.86 1.74 -3.53
C ASP A 145 -3.26 2.28 -3.28
N LEU A 146 -3.56 3.44 -3.86
CA LEU A 146 -4.76 4.21 -3.57
C LEU A 146 -5.80 4.09 -4.69
N SER A 147 -6.33 2.92 -4.89
CA SER A 147 -7.36 2.55 -5.84
C SER A 147 -6.84 1.90 -7.12
N SER A 148 -7.10 0.62 -7.23
CA SER A 148 -6.92 -0.18 -8.44
C SER A 148 -8.16 -0.16 -9.35
N GLY A 149 -9.29 0.34 -8.83
CA GLY A 149 -10.58 0.31 -9.53
C GLY A 149 -11.27 -1.06 -9.54
N SER A 150 -10.73 -2.02 -8.81
CA SER A 150 -11.25 -3.39 -8.66
C SER A 150 -10.53 -4.08 -7.49
N THR A 151 -10.59 -5.40 -7.42
CA THR A 151 -9.85 -6.22 -6.44
C THR A 151 -8.53 -6.78 -6.99
N LEU A 152 -8.06 -6.32 -8.14
CA LEU A 152 -6.82 -6.82 -8.74
C LEU A 152 -5.56 -6.48 -7.93
N ASP A 153 -5.60 -5.44 -7.10
CA ASP A 153 -4.54 -5.11 -6.15
C ASP A 153 -4.42 -6.16 -5.04
N VAL A 154 -5.52 -6.81 -4.66
CA VAL A 154 -5.51 -7.96 -3.74
C VAL A 154 -4.73 -9.13 -4.36
N ASP A 155 -5.02 -9.45 -5.62
CA ASP A 155 -4.34 -10.53 -6.34
C ASP A 155 -2.84 -10.24 -6.47
N LEU A 156 -2.48 -9.00 -6.83
CA LEU A 156 -1.08 -8.58 -6.94
C LEU A 156 -0.36 -8.64 -5.59
N ARG A 157 -0.97 -8.09 -4.52
CA ARG A 157 -0.41 -8.15 -3.16
C ARG A 157 -0.17 -9.60 -2.72
N ASN A 158 -1.14 -10.47 -2.94
CA ASN A 158 -1.02 -11.88 -2.57
C ASN A 158 0.09 -12.57 -3.38
N ALA A 159 0.16 -12.34 -4.70
CA ALA A 159 1.22 -12.87 -5.55
C ALA A 159 2.63 -12.41 -5.11
N ILE A 160 2.77 -11.16 -4.67
CA ILE A 160 4.03 -10.65 -4.11
C ILE A 160 4.33 -11.33 -2.77
N ASN A 161 3.36 -11.45 -1.86
CA ASN A 161 3.52 -12.08 -0.56
C ASN A 161 3.88 -13.57 -0.65
N GLU A 162 3.37 -14.26 -1.67
CA GLU A 162 3.67 -15.66 -1.97
C GLU A 162 4.96 -15.85 -2.77
N GLY A 163 5.63 -14.75 -3.17
CA GLY A 163 6.87 -14.79 -3.95
C GLY A 163 6.68 -15.20 -5.42
N ILE A 164 5.46 -15.17 -5.95
CA ILE A 164 5.16 -15.48 -7.36
C ILE A 164 5.74 -14.39 -8.27
N VAL A 165 5.65 -13.13 -7.85
CA VAL A 165 6.24 -11.99 -8.54
C VAL A 165 7.01 -11.09 -7.58
N PRO A 166 8.12 -10.45 -8.01
CA PRO A 166 8.82 -9.47 -7.18
C PRO A 166 8.02 -8.17 -7.06
N GLY A 167 8.04 -7.58 -5.88
CA GLY A 167 7.42 -6.28 -5.63
C GLY A 167 7.59 -5.81 -4.20
N PRO A 168 7.22 -4.56 -3.90
CA PRO A 168 7.22 -4.02 -2.54
C PRO A 168 6.07 -4.63 -1.72
N ARG A 169 6.15 -4.50 -0.40
CA ARG A 169 4.98 -4.73 0.47
C ARG A 169 3.86 -3.77 0.07
N MET A 170 2.70 -4.28 -0.23
CA MET A 170 1.55 -3.46 -0.63
C MET A 170 0.56 -3.27 0.50
N VAL A 171 0.10 -2.02 0.69
CA VAL A 171 -1.03 -1.61 1.51
C VAL A 171 -2.07 -1.03 0.57
N ILE A 172 -3.27 -1.60 0.49
CA ILE A 172 -4.20 -1.42 -0.63
C ILE A 172 -5.60 -0.99 -0.21
N THR A 173 -6.33 -0.37 -1.12
CA THR A 173 -7.71 0.09 -0.91
C THR A 173 -8.78 -0.64 -1.72
N THR A 174 -8.38 -1.50 -2.67
CA THR A 174 -9.28 -2.03 -3.70
C THR A 174 -9.86 -0.91 -4.58
N GLU A 175 -11.13 -0.59 -4.44
CA GLU A 175 -11.77 0.52 -5.13
C GLU A 175 -11.74 1.79 -4.27
N GLY A 176 -11.59 2.95 -4.90
CA GLY A 176 -11.88 4.22 -4.24
C GLY A 176 -13.36 4.55 -4.33
N MET A 177 -13.87 5.36 -3.40
CA MET A 177 -15.24 5.86 -3.37
C MET A 177 -15.32 7.33 -3.78
N ARG A 178 -16.41 7.72 -4.43
CA ARG A 178 -16.72 9.10 -4.80
C ARG A 178 -18.20 9.30 -5.02
N GLY A 179 -18.67 10.54 -4.99
CA GLY A 179 -20.04 10.88 -5.40
C GLY A 179 -20.23 10.82 -6.94
N SER A 180 -21.44 10.61 -7.39
CA SER A 180 -21.79 10.42 -8.81
C SER A 180 -21.70 11.68 -9.67
N THR A 181 -21.53 12.86 -9.06
CA THR A 181 -21.59 14.15 -9.75
C THR A 181 -20.53 14.32 -10.83
N VAL A 182 -19.42 13.59 -10.81
CA VAL A 182 -18.32 13.81 -11.77
C VAL A 182 -17.37 12.64 -11.94
N GLY A 183 -16.87 12.47 -13.17
CA GLY A 183 -15.62 11.81 -13.54
C GLY A 183 -15.73 10.36 -13.95
N PRO A 184 -14.62 9.71 -14.28
CA PRO A 184 -14.62 8.38 -14.86
C PRO A 184 -15.19 7.32 -13.90
N ARG A 185 -15.83 6.30 -14.48
CA ARG A 185 -16.62 5.27 -13.79
C ARG A 185 -15.81 4.23 -13.01
N TYR A 186 -14.55 4.48 -12.70
CA TYR A 186 -13.67 3.50 -12.03
C TYR A 186 -13.55 3.68 -10.51
N PHE A 187 -14.37 4.52 -9.94
CA PHE A 187 -14.59 4.60 -8.52
C PHE A 187 -15.98 4.04 -8.21
N HIS A 188 -16.12 3.45 -7.06
CA HIS A 188 -17.44 3.10 -6.59
C HIS A 188 -18.24 4.38 -6.28
N LEU A 189 -19.40 4.52 -6.91
CA LEU A 189 -20.24 5.69 -6.72
C LEU A 189 -21.04 5.54 -5.42
N VAL A 190 -21.02 6.58 -4.61
CA VAL A 190 -21.72 6.64 -3.32
C VAL A 190 -22.49 7.95 -3.27
N ASP A 191 -23.80 7.88 -3.18
CA ASP A 191 -24.72 9.02 -3.17
C ASP A 191 -25.64 9.00 -1.94
N SER A 192 -25.28 8.25 -0.91
CA SER A 192 -25.93 8.27 0.39
C SER A 192 -25.03 7.75 1.52
N PRO A 193 -25.29 8.17 2.78
CA PRO A 193 -24.56 7.66 3.94
C PRO A 193 -24.62 6.14 4.10
N TRP A 194 -25.76 5.54 3.80
CA TRP A 194 -25.95 4.09 3.89
C TRP A 194 -25.14 3.31 2.85
N GLU A 195 -25.08 3.82 1.64
CA GLU A 195 -24.27 3.24 0.57
C GLU A 195 -22.78 3.33 0.92
N GLY A 196 -22.35 4.47 1.47
CA GLY A 196 -20.99 4.63 1.97
C GLY A 196 -20.61 3.60 3.02
N ARG A 197 -21.44 3.41 4.06
CA ARG A 197 -21.22 2.37 5.09
C ARG A 197 -21.19 0.96 4.50
N LYS A 198 -22.12 0.66 3.60
CA LYS A 198 -22.17 -0.64 2.92
C LYS A 198 -20.89 -0.89 2.13
N GLN A 199 -20.44 0.10 1.38
CA GLN A 199 -19.26 -0.02 0.53
C GLN A 199 -17.96 -0.19 1.35
N VAL A 200 -17.82 0.48 2.49
CA VAL A 200 -16.71 0.22 3.43
C VAL A 200 -16.64 -1.26 3.79
N ARG A 201 -17.76 -1.85 4.21
CA ARG A 201 -17.81 -3.28 4.60
C ARG A 201 -17.47 -4.21 3.45
N ILE A 202 -17.92 -3.87 2.22
CA ILE A 202 -17.61 -4.66 1.02
C ILE A 202 -16.11 -4.61 0.72
N GLN A 203 -15.48 -3.42 0.74
CA GLN A 203 -14.05 -3.28 0.46
C GLN A 203 -13.20 -4.02 1.49
N LEU A 204 -13.51 -3.92 2.77
CA LEU A 204 -12.83 -4.66 3.83
C LEU A 204 -12.99 -6.18 3.68
N LYS A 205 -14.21 -6.66 3.37
CA LYS A 205 -14.44 -8.07 3.05
C LYS A 205 -13.61 -8.53 1.86
N ASN A 206 -13.41 -7.67 0.88
CA ASN A 206 -12.61 -7.96 -0.31
C ASN A 206 -11.09 -7.87 -0.08
N GLY A 207 -10.65 -7.45 1.11
CA GLY A 207 -9.24 -7.44 1.49
C GLY A 207 -8.56 -6.08 1.45
N ALA A 208 -9.30 -4.97 1.43
CA ALA A 208 -8.73 -3.64 1.60
C ALA A 208 -8.09 -3.48 2.99
N ASP A 209 -6.92 -2.84 3.05
CA ASP A 209 -6.22 -2.52 4.30
C ASP A 209 -6.67 -1.17 4.87
N PHE A 210 -7.18 -0.29 4.03
CA PHE A 210 -7.73 1.03 4.38
C PHE A 210 -8.73 1.50 3.33
N ILE A 211 -9.42 2.61 3.58
CA ILE A 211 -10.46 3.14 2.71
C ILE A 211 -9.98 4.38 1.97
N LYS A 212 -10.39 4.54 0.72
CA LYS A 212 -10.09 5.70 -0.12
C LYS A 212 -11.36 6.45 -0.51
N ILE A 213 -11.35 7.78 -0.29
CA ILE A 213 -12.36 8.70 -0.80
C ILE A 213 -11.72 9.67 -1.78
N LEU A 214 -12.37 9.93 -2.90
CA LEU A 214 -11.98 10.96 -3.85
C LEU A 214 -13.03 12.08 -3.85
N LEU A 215 -12.68 13.23 -3.29
CA LEU A 215 -13.59 14.37 -3.15
C LEU A 215 -13.51 15.37 -4.29
N LEU A 216 -12.57 15.17 -5.21
CA LEU A 216 -12.40 16.11 -6.32
C LEU A 216 -13.53 15.97 -7.33
N SER A 217 -14.19 17.09 -7.60
CA SER A 217 -14.97 17.28 -8.82
C SER A 217 -14.11 18.00 -9.86
N ILE A 218 -13.87 17.34 -10.98
CA ILE A 218 -13.06 17.92 -12.09
C ILE A 218 -13.82 19.04 -12.79
N SER A 219 -15.13 19.00 -12.80
CA SER A 219 -15.96 19.95 -13.56
C SER A 219 -16.48 21.12 -12.75
N THR A 220 -16.75 20.95 -11.45
CA THR A 220 -17.36 21.99 -10.61
C THR A 220 -16.41 22.60 -9.60
N GLY A 221 -15.22 21.99 -9.39
CA GLY A 221 -14.25 22.41 -8.36
C GLY A 221 -14.70 22.15 -6.92
N GLY A 222 -15.93 21.70 -6.70
CA GLY A 222 -16.49 21.34 -5.39
C GLY A 222 -16.24 19.88 -5.01
N PRO A 223 -16.53 19.50 -3.75
CA PRO A 223 -16.48 18.11 -3.33
C PRO A 223 -17.53 17.27 -4.06
N SER A 224 -17.18 16.05 -4.43
CA SER A 224 -18.09 15.12 -5.12
C SER A 224 -19.08 14.43 -4.17
N MET A 225 -18.87 14.55 -2.87
CA MET A 225 -19.68 13.95 -1.81
C MET A 225 -20.06 15.01 -0.78
N THR A 226 -21.21 14.86 -0.19
CA THR A 226 -21.65 15.68 0.95
C THR A 226 -20.80 15.37 2.19
N LEU A 227 -20.79 16.26 3.15
CA LEU A 227 -20.12 16.03 4.44
C LEU A 227 -20.73 14.84 5.19
N GLU A 228 -22.05 14.66 5.11
CA GLU A 228 -22.76 13.55 5.74
C GLU A 228 -22.35 12.18 5.18
N GLU A 229 -22.16 12.08 3.87
CA GLU A 229 -21.66 10.88 3.21
C GLU A 229 -20.23 10.58 3.63
N GLN A 230 -19.38 11.60 3.69
CA GLN A 230 -18.00 11.47 4.15
C GLN A 230 -17.94 10.99 5.61
N HIS A 231 -18.71 11.60 6.51
CA HIS A 231 -18.81 11.18 7.92
C HIS A 231 -19.25 9.72 8.06
N ALA A 232 -20.23 9.29 7.28
CA ALA A 232 -20.73 7.92 7.33
C ALA A 232 -19.65 6.89 6.94
N ILE A 233 -18.84 7.22 5.93
CA ILE A 233 -17.73 6.37 5.47
C ILE A 233 -16.63 6.32 6.55
N VAL A 234 -16.22 7.50 7.06
CA VAL A 234 -15.15 7.59 8.06
C VAL A 234 -15.54 6.87 9.35
N ASP A 235 -16.75 7.13 9.87
CA ASP A 235 -17.27 6.48 11.08
C ASP A 235 -17.32 4.94 10.91
N GLU A 236 -17.81 4.44 9.78
CA GLU A 236 -17.84 3.00 9.56
C GLU A 236 -16.45 2.39 9.46
N ALA A 237 -15.50 3.06 8.78
CA ALA A 237 -14.12 2.60 8.67
C ALA A 237 -13.44 2.58 10.03
N HIS A 238 -13.55 3.64 10.82
CA HIS A 238 -12.98 3.73 12.17
C HIS A 238 -13.58 2.70 13.12
N ARG A 239 -14.88 2.42 13.03
CA ARG A 239 -15.52 1.32 13.79
C ARG A 239 -14.95 -0.05 13.46
N GLN A 240 -14.45 -0.24 12.26
CA GLN A 240 -13.75 -1.46 11.83
C GLN A 240 -12.24 -1.41 12.10
N GLY A 241 -11.73 -0.33 12.72
CA GLY A 241 -10.33 -0.16 13.07
C GLY A 241 -9.41 0.18 11.89
N VAL A 242 -9.96 0.67 10.77
CA VAL A 242 -9.18 1.04 9.58
C VAL A 242 -9.24 2.54 9.30
N ARG A 243 -8.20 3.04 8.64
CA ARG A 243 -8.02 4.45 8.30
C ARG A 243 -8.68 4.82 6.98
N VAL A 244 -8.93 6.13 6.82
CA VAL A 244 -9.50 6.71 5.59
C VAL A 244 -8.54 7.74 4.99
N ALA A 245 -8.19 7.53 3.72
CA ALA A 245 -7.42 8.44 2.90
C ALA A 245 -8.34 9.27 2.01
N CYS A 246 -8.27 10.61 2.11
CA CYS A 246 -9.15 11.51 1.39
C CYS A 246 -8.37 12.35 0.39
N THR A 247 -8.62 12.18 -0.92
CA THR A 247 -8.05 13.06 -1.93
C THR A 247 -8.85 14.35 -1.99
N ALA A 248 -8.22 15.44 -1.52
CA ALA A 248 -8.79 16.78 -1.53
C ALA A 248 -7.68 17.79 -1.83
N ARG A 249 -7.80 18.55 -2.92
CA ARG A 249 -6.70 19.43 -3.35
C ARG A 249 -6.69 20.77 -2.63
N ALA A 250 -7.84 21.40 -2.46
CA ALA A 250 -7.94 22.74 -1.93
C ALA A 250 -9.34 23.08 -1.41
N GLY A 251 -9.47 24.20 -0.71
CA GLY A 251 -10.72 24.85 -0.36
C GLY A 251 -11.67 23.98 0.45
N ILE A 252 -12.96 23.96 0.05
CA ILE A 252 -14.02 23.29 0.80
C ILE A 252 -13.80 21.78 0.92
N ALA A 253 -13.21 21.12 -0.09
CA ALA A 253 -12.94 19.69 -0.04
C ALA A 253 -11.92 19.33 1.06
N VAL A 254 -10.88 20.18 1.25
CA VAL A 254 -9.91 20.03 2.35
C VAL A 254 -10.59 20.19 3.70
N ARG A 255 -11.37 21.28 3.89
CA ARG A 255 -12.08 21.54 5.16
C ARG A 255 -13.05 20.42 5.50
N GLN A 256 -13.83 19.94 4.54
CA GLN A 256 -14.75 18.82 4.77
C GLN A 256 -14.04 17.51 5.07
N SER A 257 -12.89 17.22 4.44
CA SER A 257 -12.08 16.04 4.79
C SER A 257 -11.58 16.08 6.23
N ILE A 258 -11.15 17.26 6.70
CA ILE A 258 -10.71 17.49 8.08
C ILE A 258 -11.87 17.32 9.05
N GLU A 259 -13.03 17.90 8.72
CA GLU A 259 -14.25 17.85 9.52
C GLU A 259 -14.80 16.41 9.59
N ALA A 260 -14.84 15.71 8.48
CA ALA A 260 -15.27 14.31 8.40
C ALA A 260 -14.37 13.36 9.19
N GLY A 261 -13.15 13.77 9.56
CA GLY A 261 -12.23 12.97 10.34
C GLY A 261 -11.36 12.03 9.50
N CYS A 262 -11.05 12.38 8.24
CA CYS A 262 -10.09 11.63 7.43
C CYS A 262 -8.72 11.54 8.13
N ASP A 263 -8.05 10.39 8.02
CA ASP A 263 -6.73 10.18 8.64
C ASP A 263 -5.59 10.77 7.82
N SER A 264 -5.77 10.85 6.50
CA SER A 264 -4.79 11.47 5.62
C SER A 264 -5.43 12.28 4.49
N LEU A 265 -4.75 13.37 4.14
CA LEU A 265 -5.06 14.17 2.96
C LEU A 265 -4.11 13.80 1.83
N GLU A 266 -4.69 13.48 0.70
CA GLU A 266 -3.95 13.03 -0.46
C GLU A 266 -3.91 14.12 -1.52
N LEU A 267 -2.69 14.47 -1.97
CA LEU A 267 -2.45 15.42 -3.04
C LEU A 267 -2.98 16.85 -2.76
N ALA A 268 -3.09 17.24 -1.50
CA ALA A 268 -3.47 18.58 -1.14
C ALA A 268 -2.34 19.59 -1.50
N ILE A 269 -2.69 20.67 -2.20
CA ILE A 269 -1.72 21.61 -2.76
C ILE A 269 -1.96 23.06 -2.35
N ASP A 270 -3.19 23.40 -1.96
CA ASP A 270 -3.57 24.74 -1.55
C ASP A 270 -4.40 24.65 -0.27
N ILE A 271 -3.70 24.76 0.86
CA ILE A 271 -4.26 24.59 2.19
C ILE A 271 -4.15 25.92 2.92
N ASP A 272 -5.29 26.44 3.37
CA ASP A 272 -5.34 27.68 4.14
C ASP A 272 -4.69 27.50 5.54
N PRO A 273 -4.24 28.61 6.18
CA PRO A 273 -3.55 28.53 7.47
C PRO A 273 -4.38 27.93 8.62
N GLU A 274 -5.70 28.05 8.58
CA GLU A 274 -6.60 27.47 9.59
C GLU A 274 -6.66 25.95 9.43
N SER A 275 -6.89 25.48 8.21
CA SER A 275 -6.82 24.07 7.87
C SER A 275 -5.47 23.45 8.22
N THR A 276 -4.36 24.15 7.97
CA THR A 276 -3.02 23.70 8.33
C THR A 276 -2.88 23.48 9.84
N ARG A 277 -3.35 24.43 10.67
CA ARG A 277 -3.32 24.28 12.13
C ARG A 277 -4.11 23.04 12.57
N THR A 278 -5.33 22.89 12.05
CA THR A 278 -6.20 21.77 12.42
C THR A 278 -5.61 20.42 11.99
N ILE A 279 -4.96 20.32 10.83
CA ILE A 279 -4.24 19.13 10.37
C ILE A 279 -3.16 18.73 11.39
N VAL A 280 -2.36 19.70 11.84
CA VAL A 280 -1.30 19.46 12.82
C VAL A 280 -1.89 19.05 14.19
N GLU A 281 -2.90 19.77 14.68
CA GLU A 281 -3.57 19.49 15.96
C GLU A 281 -4.21 18.09 16.00
N LYS A 282 -4.80 17.65 14.89
CA LYS A 282 -5.40 16.32 14.75
C LYS A 282 -4.38 15.22 14.43
N GLY A 283 -3.13 15.54 14.17
CA GLY A 283 -2.09 14.57 13.79
C GLY A 283 -2.37 13.87 12.45
N MET A 284 -3.04 14.55 11.52
CA MET A 284 -3.35 13.99 10.22
C MET A 284 -2.10 13.88 9.37
N PHE A 285 -2.03 12.86 8.53
CA PHE A 285 -0.95 12.70 7.56
C PHE A 285 -1.28 13.41 6.25
N MET A 286 -0.23 13.77 5.51
CA MET A 286 -0.36 14.34 4.17
C MET A 286 0.58 13.66 3.21
N THR A 287 0.11 13.40 1.98
CA THR A 287 0.98 13.00 0.88
C THR A 287 1.03 14.09 -0.17
N PHE A 288 2.22 14.35 -0.67
CA PHE A 288 2.46 15.32 -1.73
C PHE A 288 2.78 14.57 -3.02
N GLY A 289 1.92 14.70 -4.02
CA GLY A 289 2.18 14.15 -5.34
C GLY A 289 2.86 15.16 -6.27
N ARG A 290 3.70 14.67 -7.18
CA ARG A 290 4.22 15.51 -8.26
C ARG A 290 3.07 15.85 -9.21
N CYS A 291 2.36 16.95 -8.95
CA CYS A 291 1.30 17.41 -9.83
C CYS A 291 1.92 18.01 -11.11
N ARG A 292 1.88 17.30 -12.23
CA ARG A 292 2.28 17.83 -13.55
C ARG A 292 1.44 19.02 -13.99
N TYR A 293 0.33 19.31 -13.34
CA TYR A 293 -0.57 20.43 -13.64
C TYR A 293 0.02 21.82 -13.36
N TRP A 294 1.09 21.93 -12.55
CA TRP A 294 1.63 23.22 -12.15
C TRP A 294 2.42 23.97 -13.26
N ARG A 295 2.66 23.35 -14.43
CA ARG A 295 3.44 23.99 -15.51
C ARG A 295 2.63 24.78 -16.56
N ARG A 296 1.30 24.82 -16.52
CA ARG A 296 0.50 25.47 -17.56
C ARG A 296 -0.31 26.69 -17.13
N GLY A 297 -0.18 27.18 -15.88
CA GLY A 297 -1.02 28.25 -15.33
C GLY A 297 -0.43 29.65 -15.26
N SER A 298 0.78 29.95 -15.73
CA SER A 298 1.38 31.28 -15.59
C SER A 298 2.02 31.83 -16.87
N GLN A 299 1.38 31.66 -18.01
CA GLN A 299 1.55 32.62 -19.09
C GLN A 299 0.25 33.41 -19.23
N SER A 300 0.06 34.37 -18.32
CA SER A 300 -0.79 35.52 -18.59
C SER A 300 -0.25 36.19 -19.84
N ARG A 301 -0.98 36.09 -20.95
CA ARG A 301 -0.82 36.98 -22.06
C ARG A 301 -1.24 38.34 -21.52
N SER A 302 -0.27 39.20 -21.24
CA SER A 302 -0.50 40.65 -21.18
C SER A 302 -0.78 41.16 -22.59
N PRO A 303 -1.64 42.19 -22.71
CA PRO A 303 -2.19 42.67 -23.97
C PRO A 303 -1.15 43.23 -24.94
#